data_3aec145d4f0616cca7574089a62b2501
#
_entry.id   3aec145d4f0616cca7574089a62b2501
#
_cell.length_a   1.000
_cell.length_b   1.000
_cell.length_c   1.000
_cell.angle_alpha   90.00
_cell.angle_beta   90.00
_cell.angle_gamma   90.00
#
_symmetry.space_group_name_H-M   'P 1'
#
loop_
_entity.id
_entity.type
_entity.pdbx_description
1 polymer ?
#
loop_
_entity_poly.entity_id
_entity_poly.type
_entity_poly.pdbx_seq_one_letter_code
_entity_poly.pdbx_strand_id
1 'polypeptide(L)'
;IARRQRQMCIRDRGMPMAENPENRQYWYALRVTYGREMLVKGYLDGIGVESYIPMHFARRTYGERTRKVWEPLIHNLLFIRTSALRLKEIKASTPLPIRYIMDRETKAPTVIPDNQMRDFMAVVATRNEHVEIVAPQDVDLAGGDAVRVTGGVFAGIEGRYIRHKGHSKVAVAIKDIATALTAYVPLRYIEKINQQILLPTHTQSAQR
;
A
#
# COMPACT_ATOMS: atom_id res chain seq x y z
N ILE A 1 -20.67 52.46 -43.92
CA ILE A 1 -19.38 51.72 -43.99
C ILE A 1 -19.33 50.83 -42.72
N ALA A 2 -19.73 49.58 -42.87
CA ALA A 2 -19.76 48.61 -41.79
C ALA A 2 -18.39 47.92 -41.61
N ARG A 3 -17.75 48.10 -40.46
CA ARG A 3 -16.53 47.33 -40.11
C ARG A 3 -16.97 45.98 -39.54
N ARG A 4 -16.73 44.89 -40.28
CA ARG A 4 -16.83 43.52 -39.80
C ARG A 4 -15.67 43.29 -38.80
N GLN A 5 -16.00 43.12 -37.55
CA GLN A 5 -15.11 42.52 -36.57
C GLN A 5 -15.02 41.02 -36.84
N ARG A 6 -13.84 40.53 -37.22
CA ARG A 6 -13.51 39.09 -37.25
C ARG A 6 -13.31 38.63 -35.81
N GLN A 7 -14.24 37.86 -35.30
CA GLN A 7 -14.06 37.07 -34.10
C GLN A 7 -13.04 35.97 -34.40
N MET A 8 -11.87 36.12 -33.82
CA MET A 8 -10.80 35.13 -33.83
C MET A 8 -11.14 34.08 -32.81
N CYS A 9 -11.61 32.89 -33.26
CA CYS A 9 -11.79 31.72 -32.42
C CYS A 9 -10.39 31.26 -31.96
N ILE A 10 -10.07 31.56 -30.72
CA ILE A 10 -8.94 30.96 -30.02
C ILE A 10 -9.36 29.52 -29.74
N ARG A 11 -8.81 28.57 -30.51
CA ARG A 11 -8.85 27.15 -30.16
C ARG A 11 -8.13 27.00 -28.84
N ASP A 12 -8.89 26.82 -27.77
CA ASP A 12 -8.39 26.32 -26.50
C ASP A 12 -7.69 24.97 -26.77
N ARG A 13 -6.37 25.01 -26.83
CA ARG A 13 -5.57 23.80 -26.64
C ARG A 13 -5.82 23.38 -25.21
N GLY A 14 -6.54 22.25 -25.02
CA GLY A 14 -6.80 21.66 -23.72
C GLY A 14 -5.50 21.52 -22.94
N MET A 15 -5.28 22.43 -22.00
CA MET A 15 -4.35 22.21 -20.93
C MET A 15 -4.92 21.01 -20.16
N PRO A 16 -4.08 20.00 -19.80
CA PRO A 16 -4.54 18.98 -18.89
C PRO A 16 -5.03 19.70 -17.63
N MET A 17 -6.33 19.54 -17.34
CA MET A 17 -6.93 20.08 -16.11
C MET A 17 -6.07 19.57 -14.95
N ALA A 18 -5.44 20.48 -14.22
CA ALA A 18 -4.74 20.13 -13.00
C ALA A 18 -5.72 19.32 -12.15
N GLU A 19 -5.38 18.05 -11.94
CA GLU A 19 -6.19 17.17 -11.09
C GLU A 19 -6.37 17.89 -9.76
N ASN A 20 -7.62 18.16 -9.39
CA ASN A 20 -7.94 18.76 -8.11
C ASN A 20 -7.30 17.88 -7.03
N PRO A 21 -6.39 18.41 -6.19
CA PRO A 21 -5.66 17.62 -5.19
C PRO A 21 -6.60 16.85 -4.25
N GLU A 22 -7.83 17.29 -4.10
CA GLU A 22 -8.87 16.59 -3.32
C GLU A 22 -9.40 15.32 -4.01
N ASN A 23 -9.23 15.19 -5.32
CA ASN A 23 -9.71 14.05 -6.11
C ASN A 23 -8.60 13.01 -6.38
N ARG A 24 -7.36 13.30 -5.96
CA ARG A 24 -6.23 12.39 -6.13
C ARG A 24 -6.45 11.14 -5.28
N GLN A 25 -6.27 9.98 -5.91
CA GLN A 25 -6.44 8.69 -5.24
C GLN A 25 -5.16 8.27 -4.52
N TYR A 26 -5.33 7.77 -3.30
CA TYR A 26 -4.26 7.25 -2.45
C TYR A 26 -4.70 5.93 -1.82
N TRP A 27 -3.73 5.12 -1.45
CA TRP A 27 -3.97 3.96 -0.64
C TRP A 27 -4.11 4.35 0.84
N TYR A 28 -5.13 3.78 1.48
CA TYR A 28 -5.39 3.92 2.91
C TYR A 28 -5.55 2.55 3.54
N ALA A 29 -5.19 2.43 4.82
CA ALA A 29 -5.41 1.22 5.59
C ALA A 29 -6.61 1.37 6.51
N LEU A 30 -7.45 0.34 6.52
CA LEU A 30 -8.63 0.24 7.36
C LEU A 30 -8.48 -0.92 8.34
N ARG A 31 -8.83 -0.67 9.60
CA ARG A 31 -9.13 -1.73 10.54
C ARG A 31 -10.60 -2.13 10.43
N VAL A 32 -10.82 -3.42 10.29
CA VAL A 32 -12.13 -4.05 10.28
C VAL A 32 -12.24 -4.88 11.56
N THR A 33 -13.37 -4.84 12.25
CA THR A 33 -13.56 -5.65 13.48
C THR A 33 -14.29 -6.95 13.18
N TYR A 34 -14.07 -7.94 14.02
CA TYR A 34 -14.76 -9.24 14.01
C TYR A 34 -14.53 -10.12 12.77
N GLY A 35 -13.37 -10.04 12.13
CA GLY A 35 -13.05 -10.88 10.97
C GLY A 35 -13.97 -10.68 9.77
N ARG A 36 -14.49 -9.45 9.58
CA ARG A 36 -15.45 -9.12 8.51
C ARG A 36 -14.80 -8.51 7.27
N GLU A 37 -13.51 -8.77 7.06
CA GLU A 37 -12.73 -8.19 5.95
C GLU A 37 -13.37 -8.50 4.60
N MET A 38 -13.81 -9.74 4.39
CA MET A 38 -14.44 -10.16 3.13
C MET A 38 -15.80 -9.50 2.91
N LEU A 39 -16.56 -9.27 4.00
CA LEU A 39 -17.84 -8.56 3.93
C LEU A 39 -17.63 -7.10 3.54
N VAL A 40 -16.64 -6.43 4.17
CA VAL A 40 -16.27 -5.05 3.83
C VAL A 40 -15.77 -4.96 2.40
N LYS A 41 -14.95 -5.92 1.96
CA LYS A 41 -14.49 -5.99 0.57
C LYS A 41 -15.66 -6.08 -0.41
N GLY A 42 -16.61 -6.98 -0.18
CA GLY A 42 -17.81 -7.10 -1.03
C GLY A 42 -18.63 -5.82 -1.10
N TYR A 43 -18.77 -5.09 0.00
CA TYR A 43 -19.41 -3.77 0.01
C TYR A 43 -18.65 -2.75 -0.83
N LEU A 44 -17.32 -2.66 -0.68
CA LEU A 44 -16.47 -1.74 -1.42
C LEU A 44 -16.47 -2.03 -2.92
N ASP A 45 -16.38 -3.30 -3.29
CA ASP A 45 -16.49 -3.76 -4.68
C ASP A 45 -17.86 -3.34 -5.30
N GLY A 46 -18.95 -3.45 -4.51
CA GLY A 46 -20.29 -3.03 -4.92
C GLY A 46 -20.45 -1.53 -5.18
N ILE A 47 -19.65 -0.69 -4.55
CA ILE A 47 -19.62 0.77 -4.77
C ILE A 47 -18.47 1.23 -5.66
N GLY A 48 -17.77 0.28 -6.33
CA GLY A 48 -16.70 0.55 -7.28
C GLY A 48 -15.41 1.11 -6.67
N VAL A 49 -15.11 0.78 -5.41
CA VAL A 49 -13.88 1.21 -4.71
C VAL A 49 -12.85 0.08 -4.75
N GLU A 50 -11.67 0.37 -5.30
CA GLU A 50 -10.56 -0.57 -5.33
C GLU A 50 -10.13 -0.94 -3.91
N SER A 51 -10.10 -2.23 -3.59
CA SER A 51 -9.74 -2.72 -2.26
C SER A 51 -8.84 -3.94 -2.34
N TYR A 52 -7.98 -4.10 -1.33
CA TYR A 52 -7.01 -5.18 -1.25
C TYR A 52 -6.95 -5.77 0.16
N ILE A 53 -7.07 -7.09 0.24
CA ILE A 53 -6.83 -7.86 1.46
C ILE A 53 -5.62 -8.77 1.18
N PRO A 54 -4.52 -8.67 1.94
CA PRO A 54 -3.42 -9.61 1.82
C PRO A 54 -3.89 -11.01 2.25
N MET A 55 -3.86 -11.97 1.32
CA MET A 55 -4.36 -13.31 1.54
C MET A 55 -3.24 -14.34 1.38
N HIS A 56 -3.32 -15.45 2.12
CA HIS A 56 -2.40 -16.56 2.00
C HIS A 56 -3.08 -17.91 2.23
N PHE A 57 -2.36 -19.00 1.91
CA PHE A 57 -2.76 -20.34 2.29
C PHE A 57 -2.20 -20.68 3.67
N ALA A 58 -3.08 -20.86 4.64
CA ALA A 58 -2.71 -21.38 5.96
C ALA A 58 -3.08 -22.86 6.09
N ARG A 59 -2.31 -23.59 6.89
CA ARG A 59 -2.64 -24.97 7.26
C ARG A 59 -3.47 -24.92 8.55
N ARG A 60 -4.73 -25.37 8.47
CA ARG A 60 -5.63 -25.47 9.64
C ARG A 60 -5.91 -26.93 9.94
N THR A 61 -5.72 -27.34 11.20
CA THR A 61 -5.99 -28.69 11.67
C THR A 61 -7.36 -28.71 12.34
N TYR A 62 -8.23 -29.61 11.86
CA TYR A 62 -9.56 -29.85 12.38
C TYR A 62 -9.61 -31.32 12.85
N GLY A 63 -9.38 -31.56 14.14
CA GLY A 63 -9.15 -32.90 14.68
C GLY A 63 -7.89 -33.52 14.07
N GLU A 64 -8.00 -34.68 13.43
CA GLU A 64 -6.88 -35.38 12.78
C GLU A 64 -6.61 -34.92 11.33
N ARG A 65 -7.45 -34.06 10.77
CA ARG A 65 -7.37 -33.64 9.36
C ARG A 65 -6.79 -32.26 9.22
N THR A 66 -5.71 -32.12 8.46
CA THR A 66 -5.12 -30.82 8.10
C THR A 66 -5.59 -30.42 6.69
N ARG A 67 -6.07 -29.18 6.55
CA ARG A 67 -6.51 -28.61 5.28
C ARG A 67 -5.78 -27.28 5.03
N LYS A 68 -5.51 -26.99 3.73
CA LYS A 68 -5.08 -25.65 3.31
C LYS A 68 -6.33 -24.78 3.19
N VAL A 69 -6.33 -23.64 3.88
CA VAL A 69 -7.42 -22.66 3.89
C VAL A 69 -6.88 -21.34 3.35
N TRP A 70 -7.65 -20.69 2.50
CA TRP A 70 -7.35 -19.35 2.00
C TRP A 70 -7.91 -18.32 2.98
N GLU A 71 -7.03 -17.60 3.66
CA GLU A 71 -7.43 -16.67 4.74
C GLU A 71 -6.59 -15.38 4.70
N PRO A 72 -7.07 -14.29 5.34
CA PRO A 72 -6.30 -13.06 5.48
C PRO A 72 -4.97 -13.32 6.18
N LEU A 73 -3.88 -12.84 5.57
CA LEU A 73 -2.53 -12.91 6.12
C LEU A 73 -2.36 -11.99 7.34
N ILE A 74 -3.11 -10.88 7.35
CA ILE A 74 -3.21 -9.95 8.47
C ILE A 74 -4.69 -9.81 8.82
N HIS A 75 -5.06 -10.30 9.99
CA HIS A 75 -6.44 -10.20 10.45
C HIS A 75 -6.85 -8.75 10.74
N ASN A 76 -8.09 -8.44 10.46
CA ASN A 76 -8.69 -7.13 10.71
C ASN A 76 -8.03 -5.98 9.92
N LEU A 77 -7.34 -6.26 8.82
CA LEU A 77 -6.69 -5.26 7.97
C LEU A 77 -7.17 -5.37 6.52
N LEU A 78 -7.53 -4.23 5.96
CA LEU A 78 -7.92 -4.07 4.56
C LEU A 78 -7.35 -2.76 4.03
N PHE A 79 -6.92 -2.75 2.78
CA PHE A 79 -6.45 -1.55 2.09
C PHE A 79 -7.47 -1.11 1.06
N ILE A 80 -7.64 0.22 0.91
CA ILE A 80 -8.50 0.80 -0.12
C ILE A 80 -7.77 1.91 -0.87
N ARG A 81 -8.08 2.04 -2.15
CA ARG A 81 -7.59 3.12 -3.01
C ARG A 81 -8.72 4.07 -3.33
N THR A 82 -8.62 5.29 -2.85
CA THR A 82 -9.68 6.28 -3.00
C THR A 82 -9.16 7.69 -2.74
N SER A 83 -10.00 8.72 -3.00
CA SER A 83 -9.69 10.09 -2.59
C SER A 83 -10.02 10.34 -1.12
N ALA A 84 -9.40 11.36 -0.53
CA ALA A 84 -9.66 11.74 0.87
C ALA A 84 -11.13 12.12 1.11
N LEU A 85 -11.79 12.74 0.12
CA LEU A 85 -13.21 13.08 0.18
C LEU A 85 -14.07 11.82 0.20
N ARG A 86 -13.84 10.92 -0.78
CA ARG A 86 -14.59 9.67 -0.91
C ARG A 86 -14.40 8.76 0.30
N LEU A 87 -13.21 8.79 0.93
CA LEU A 87 -12.92 8.07 2.16
C LEU A 87 -13.86 8.46 3.31
N LYS A 88 -14.12 9.77 3.48
CA LYS A 88 -15.06 10.28 4.50
C LYS A 88 -16.50 9.85 4.21
N GLU A 89 -16.91 9.90 2.93
CA GLU A 89 -18.24 9.45 2.49
C GLU A 89 -18.45 7.96 2.79
N ILE A 90 -17.47 7.11 2.45
CA ILE A 90 -17.54 5.67 2.72
C ILE A 90 -17.76 5.42 4.22
N LYS A 91 -17.03 6.12 5.10
CA LYS A 91 -17.19 5.96 6.54
C LYS A 91 -18.56 6.42 7.02
N ALA A 92 -19.11 7.48 6.46
CA ALA A 92 -20.40 8.02 6.84
C ALA A 92 -21.58 7.14 6.37
N SER A 93 -21.43 6.50 5.20
CA SER A 93 -22.49 5.72 4.55
C SER A 93 -22.47 4.22 4.89
N THR A 94 -21.33 3.69 5.37
CA THR A 94 -21.22 2.26 5.63
C THR A 94 -21.77 1.89 7.01
N PRO A 95 -22.63 0.86 7.10
CA PRO A 95 -23.05 0.30 8.37
C PRO A 95 -22.00 -0.64 9.01
N LEU A 96 -20.89 -0.87 8.29
CA LEU A 96 -19.88 -1.83 8.70
C LEU A 96 -18.87 -1.22 9.68
N PRO A 97 -18.34 -2.00 10.62
CA PRO A 97 -17.43 -1.51 11.66
C PRO A 97 -16.01 -1.33 11.07
N ILE A 98 -15.79 -0.23 10.38
CA ILE A 98 -14.48 0.15 9.84
C ILE A 98 -13.89 1.34 10.60
N ARG A 99 -12.58 1.33 10.77
CA ARG A 99 -11.81 2.44 11.35
C ARG A 99 -10.58 2.71 10.49
N TYR A 100 -10.24 3.98 10.26
CA TYR A 100 -8.99 4.34 9.61
C TYR A 100 -7.82 4.07 10.55
N ILE A 101 -6.71 3.62 9.98
CA ILE A 101 -5.43 3.68 10.67
C ILE A 101 -4.92 5.11 10.53
N MET A 102 -4.75 5.78 11.69
CA MET A 102 -4.34 7.16 11.75
C MET A 102 -2.82 7.27 11.86
N ASP A 103 -2.25 8.19 11.14
CA ASP A 103 -0.87 8.59 11.31
C ASP A 103 -0.69 9.27 12.68
N ARG A 104 0.36 8.91 13.41
CA ARG A 104 0.59 9.38 14.77
C ARG A 104 0.98 10.87 14.83
N GLU A 105 1.66 11.35 13.80
CA GLU A 105 2.16 12.73 13.73
C GLU A 105 1.09 13.67 13.20
N THR A 106 0.51 13.33 12.04
CA THR A 106 -0.42 14.23 11.34
C THR A 106 -1.86 14.14 11.85
N LYS A 107 -2.18 13.10 12.65
CA LYS A 107 -3.56 12.79 13.11
C LYS A 107 -4.58 12.67 11.97
N ALA A 108 -4.10 12.39 10.77
CA ALA A 108 -4.90 12.14 9.57
C ALA A 108 -4.87 10.65 9.21
N PRO A 109 -5.78 10.15 8.37
CA PRO A 109 -5.70 8.79 7.84
C PRO A 109 -4.35 8.55 7.16
N THR A 110 -3.68 7.46 7.52
CA THR A 110 -2.35 7.13 6.98
C THR A 110 -2.43 6.91 5.48
N VAL A 111 -1.73 7.73 4.71
CA VAL A 111 -1.56 7.58 3.27
C VAL A 111 -0.37 6.65 3.00
N ILE A 112 -0.60 5.65 2.17
CA ILE A 112 0.42 4.69 1.74
C ILE A 112 0.86 5.05 0.33
N PRO A 113 2.15 5.28 0.08
CA PRO A 113 2.68 5.52 -1.26
C PRO A 113 2.40 4.35 -2.21
N ASP A 114 2.05 4.64 -3.47
CA ASP A 114 1.72 3.63 -4.48
C ASP A 114 2.85 2.61 -4.70
N ASN A 115 4.11 3.05 -4.64
CA ASN A 115 5.27 2.16 -4.76
C ASN A 115 5.35 1.16 -3.61
N GLN A 116 5.18 1.61 -2.36
CA GLN A 116 5.19 0.72 -1.18
C GLN A 116 4.05 -0.30 -1.27
N MET A 117 2.86 0.14 -1.66
CA MET A 117 1.72 -0.75 -1.79
C MET A 117 1.92 -1.78 -2.90
N ARG A 118 2.45 -1.36 -4.05
CA ARG A 118 2.78 -2.25 -5.17
C ARG A 118 3.79 -3.31 -4.76
N ASP A 119 4.89 -2.91 -4.11
CA ASP A 119 5.96 -3.81 -3.71
C ASP A 119 5.47 -4.80 -2.64
N PHE A 120 4.65 -4.34 -1.69
CA PHE A 120 4.00 -5.19 -0.71
C PHE A 120 3.07 -6.23 -1.38
N MET A 121 2.19 -5.78 -2.28
CA MET A 121 1.31 -6.67 -3.04
C MET A 121 2.11 -7.70 -3.84
N ALA A 122 3.23 -7.29 -4.46
CA ALA A 122 4.09 -8.17 -5.23
C ALA A 122 4.72 -9.27 -4.33
N VAL A 123 5.19 -8.92 -3.13
CA VAL A 123 5.70 -9.91 -2.17
C VAL A 123 4.61 -10.91 -1.78
N VAL A 124 3.44 -10.43 -1.39
CA VAL A 124 2.32 -11.27 -0.98
C VAL A 124 1.82 -12.16 -2.13
N ALA A 125 1.77 -11.61 -3.37
CA ALA A 125 1.31 -12.32 -4.55
C ALA A 125 2.20 -13.52 -4.93
N THR A 126 3.45 -13.57 -4.47
CA THR A 126 4.33 -14.75 -4.70
C THR A 126 3.79 -16.01 -4.05
N ARG A 127 2.91 -15.89 -3.05
CA ARG A 127 2.33 -17.01 -2.27
C ARG A 127 3.41 -17.94 -1.70
N ASN A 128 4.61 -17.43 -1.51
CA ASN A 128 5.73 -18.18 -0.97
C ASN A 128 5.49 -18.45 0.51
N GLU A 129 5.57 -19.71 0.94
CA GLU A 129 5.34 -20.12 2.34
C GLU A 129 6.38 -19.50 3.32
N HIS A 130 7.49 -18.97 2.81
CA HIS A 130 8.54 -18.31 3.60
C HIS A 130 8.40 -16.79 3.67
N VAL A 131 7.36 -16.23 3.06
CA VAL A 131 7.00 -14.82 3.27
C VAL A 131 6.36 -14.70 4.64
N GLU A 132 6.93 -13.83 5.47
CA GLU A 132 6.43 -13.55 6.82
C GLU A 132 5.91 -12.12 6.86
N ILE A 133 4.79 -11.92 7.55
CA ILE A 133 4.35 -10.57 7.91
C ILE A 133 4.65 -10.36 9.38
N VAL A 134 5.32 -9.27 9.68
CA VAL A 134 5.70 -8.87 11.02
C VAL A 134 5.19 -7.47 11.33
N ALA A 135 4.99 -7.19 12.60
CA ALA A 135 4.69 -5.82 12.99
C ALA A 135 5.94 -4.93 12.81
N PRO A 136 5.78 -3.65 12.46
CA PRO A 136 6.90 -2.75 12.19
C PRO A 136 7.91 -2.67 13.35
N GLN A 137 7.44 -2.79 14.59
CA GLN A 137 8.27 -2.77 15.78
C GLN A 137 9.11 -4.05 16.00
N ASP A 138 8.77 -5.14 15.34
CA ASP A 138 9.45 -6.43 15.51
C ASP A 138 10.68 -6.57 14.61
N VAL A 139 10.96 -5.57 13.78
CA VAL A 139 12.06 -5.56 12.83
C VAL A 139 12.79 -4.23 12.88
N ASP A 140 14.11 -4.29 13.10
CA ASP A 140 14.95 -3.10 12.94
C ASP A 140 15.20 -2.83 11.46
N LEU A 141 14.44 -1.86 10.95
CA LEU A 141 14.60 -1.37 9.58
C LEU A 141 15.66 -0.27 9.47
N ALA A 142 16.04 0.36 10.57
CA ALA A 142 16.96 1.51 10.56
C ALA A 142 18.37 1.08 10.13
N GLY A 143 18.81 -0.10 10.57
CA GLY A 143 20.11 -0.67 10.23
C GLY A 143 20.21 -1.32 8.85
N GLY A 144 19.11 -1.45 8.10
CA GLY A 144 19.09 -2.12 6.81
C GLY A 144 19.44 -1.19 5.65
N ASP A 145 20.26 -1.67 4.70
CA ASP A 145 20.51 -0.96 3.44
C ASP A 145 19.24 -0.92 2.57
N ALA A 146 18.98 0.22 1.92
CA ALA A 146 17.95 0.29 0.89
C ALA A 146 18.41 -0.47 -0.35
N VAL A 147 17.59 -1.40 -0.81
CA VAL A 147 17.95 -2.32 -1.90
C VAL A 147 16.82 -2.52 -2.89
N ARG A 148 17.20 -2.89 -4.12
CA ARG A 148 16.32 -3.44 -5.14
C ARG A 148 16.71 -4.88 -5.43
N VAL A 149 15.73 -5.75 -5.56
CA VAL A 149 15.95 -7.14 -5.99
C VAL A 149 15.99 -7.21 -7.50
N THR A 150 17.11 -7.70 -8.07
CA THR A 150 17.34 -7.72 -9.53
C THR A 150 16.97 -9.04 -10.19
N GLY A 151 16.69 -10.08 -9.41
CA GLY A 151 16.39 -11.41 -9.97
C GLY A 151 15.56 -12.31 -9.06
N GLY A 152 15.08 -13.42 -9.65
CA GLY A 152 14.24 -14.38 -8.95
C GLY A 152 12.77 -13.95 -8.86
N VAL A 153 12.01 -14.62 -7.98
CA VAL A 153 10.55 -14.39 -7.81
C VAL A 153 10.20 -13.03 -7.21
N PHE A 154 11.19 -12.34 -6.64
CA PHE A 154 11.06 -11.01 -6.04
C PHE A 154 11.69 -9.90 -6.88
N ALA A 155 12.03 -10.17 -8.16
CA ALA A 155 12.66 -9.19 -9.03
C ALA A 155 11.83 -7.90 -9.15
N GLY A 156 12.49 -6.74 -9.06
CA GLY A 156 11.88 -5.41 -9.13
C GLY A 156 11.37 -4.86 -7.80
N ILE A 157 11.31 -5.67 -6.74
CA ILE A 157 10.87 -5.23 -5.41
C ILE A 157 11.95 -4.38 -4.77
N GLU A 158 11.53 -3.26 -4.18
CA GLU A 158 12.37 -2.37 -3.38
C GLU A 158 12.04 -2.51 -1.89
N GLY A 159 13.07 -2.47 -1.08
CA GLY A 159 12.91 -2.62 0.37
C GLY A 159 14.22 -2.42 1.14
N ARG A 160 14.24 -2.88 2.37
CA ARG A 160 15.45 -2.87 3.20
C ARG A 160 16.02 -4.27 3.35
N TYR A 161 17.30 -4.41 3.10
CA TYR A 161 18.00 -5.67 3.30
C TYR A 161 18.35 -5.85 4.78
N ILE A 162 17.77 -6.87 5.38
CA ILE A 162 17.90 -7.12 6.82
C ILE A 162 18.29 -8.58 7.10
N ARG A 163 18.76 -8.83 8.31
CA ARG A 163 18.95 -10.17 8.83
C ARG A 163 17.86 -10.49 9.85
N HIS A 164 17.00 -11.45 9.54
CA HIS A 164 15.91 -11.86 10.42
C HIS A 164 15.99 -13.36 10.69
N LYS A 165 16.00 -13.76 11.97
CA LYS A 165 16.16 -15.17 12.42
C LYS A 165 17.35 -15.89 11.75
N GLY A 166 18.48 -15.19 11.60
CA GLY A 166 19.68 -15.74 10.98
C GLY A 166 19.71 -15.77 9.46
N HIS A 167 18.61 -15.43 8.79
CA HIS A 167 18.48 -15.41 7.34
C HIS A 167 18.44 -13.99 6.77
N SER A 168 19.04 -13.82 5.60
CA SER A 168 18.99 -12.58 4.82
C SER A 168 17.66 -12.46 4.08
N LYS A 169 16.93 -11.39 4.35
CA LYS A 169 15.62 -11.11 3.76
C LYS A 169 15.52 -9.66 3.28
N VAL A 170 14.61 -9.38 2.38
CA VAL A 170 14.24 -8.00 2.03
C VAL A 170 12.93 -7.68 2.74
N ALA A 171 12.94 -6.61 3.51
CA ALA A 171 11.78 -6.11 4.23
C ALA A 171 11.10 -5.01 3.41
N VAL A 172 9.85 -5.22 3.07
CA VAL A 172 8.98 -4.23 2.41
C VAL A 172 8.01 -3.70 3.45
N ALA A 173 8.25 -2.49 3.91
CA ALA A 173 7.44 -1.87 4.95
C ALA A 173 6.34 -1.00 4.33
N ILE A 174 5.14 -1.12 4.90
CA ILE A 174 4.06 -0.15 4.72
C ILE A 174 4.00 0.67 6.00
N LYS A 175 4.43 1.90 5.91
CA LYS A 175 4.43 2.97 6.92
C LYS A 175 3.70 2.60 8.23
N ASP A 176 4.39 2.14 9.25
CA ASP A 176 3.87 1.81 10.60
C ASP A 176 2.67 0.82 10.67
N ILE A 177 2.32 0.19 9.55
CA ILE A 177 1.15 -0.68 9.47
C ILE A 177 1.56 -2.15 9.47
N ALA A 178 2.43 -2.52 8.52
CA ALA A 178 2.89 -3.90 8.36
C ALA A 178 4.23 -3.94 7.62
N THR A 179 5.01 -4.97 7.87
CA THR A 179 6.25 -5.24 7.13
C THR A 179 6.19 -6.65 6.55
N ALA A 180 6.28 -6.76 5.24
CA ALA A 180 6.43 -8.05 4.56
C ALA A 180 7.90 -8.40 4.45
N LEU A 181 8.29 -9.57 4.98
CA LEU A 181 9.62 -10.13 4.83
C LEU A 181 9.59 -11.15 3.70
N THR A 182 10.45 -10.98 2.70
CA THR A 182 10.60 -11.96 1.61
C THR A 182 11.12 -13.29 2.17
N ALA A 183 11.07 -14.33 1.34
CA ALA A 183 11.92 -15.50 1.53
C ALA A 183 13.41 -15.08 1.40
N TYR A 184 14.32 -16.04 1.59
CA TYR A 184 15.76 -15.80 1.38
C TYR A 184 16.01 -15.27 -0.04
N VAL A 185 16.73 -14.14 -0.12
CA VAL A 185 17.17 -13.55 -1.39
C VAL A 185 18.70 -13.65 -1.47
N PRO A 186 19.25 -14.34 -2.48
CA PRO A 186 20.70 -14.42 -2.68
C PRO A 186 21.32 -13.04 -2.90
N LEU A 187 22.50 -12.78 -2.33
CA LEU A 187 23.21 -11.50 -2.44
C LEU A 187 23.44 -11.05 -3.88
N ARG A 188 23.63 -11.99 -4.82
CA ARG A 188 23.79 -11.69 -6.26
C ARG A 188 22.58 -11.00 -6.90
N TYR A 189 21.43 -11.05 -6.24
CA TYR A 189 20.19 -10.38 -6.68
C TYR A 189 19.91 -9.11 -5.91
N ILE A 190 20.83 -8.66 -5.05
CA ILE A 190 20.68 -7.46 -4.23
C ILE A 190 21.51 -6.33 -4.82
N GLU A 191 20.85 -5.26 -5.22
CA GLU A 191 21.46 -4.01 -5.65
C GLU A 191 21.14 -2.92 -4.62
N LYS A 192 22.15 -2.22 -4.12
CA LYS A 192 21.95 -1.08 -3.21
C LYS A 192 21.44 0.11 -3.97
N ILE A 193 20.40 0.76 -3.43
CA ILE A 193 19.83 1.99 -3.99
C ILE A 193 20.04 3.15 -3.00
N ASN A 194 20.24 4.37 -3.53
CA ASN A 194 20.40 5.54 -2.69
C ASN A 194 19.09 5.89 -1.99
N GLN A 195 19.15 6.19 -0.69
CA GLN A 195 17.99 6.47 0.18
C GLN A 195 17.14 7.67 -0.24
N GLN A 196 17.60 8.53 -1.14
CA GLN A 196 16.90 9.76 -1.55
C GLN A 196 15.55 9.51 -2.25
N ILE A 197 15.27 8.29 -2.71
CA ILE A 197 14.05 7.96 -3.47
C ILE A 197 12.90 7.49 -2.55
N LEU A 198 13.17 7.12 -1.31
CA LEU A 198 12.18 6.49 -0.40
C LEU A 198 11.53 7.46 0.60
N LEU A 199 11.95 8.72 0.65
CA LEU A 199 11.31 9.72 1.50
C LEU A 199 10.33 10.56 0.67
N PRO A 200 9.10 10.79 1.14
CA PRO A 200 8.24 11.78 0.53
C PRO A 200 8.91 13.14 0.64
N THR A 201 9.07 13.83 -0.49
CA THR A 201 9.53 15.22 -0.54
C THR A 201 8.64 16.09 0.35
N HIS A 202 9.12 16.46 1.52
CA HIS A 202 8.57 17.57 2.27
C HIS A 202 8.77 18.83 1.41
N THR A 203 7.70 19.35 0.87
CA THR A 203 7.66 20.68 0.31
C THR A 203 7.98 21.64 1.45
N GLN A 204 9.19 22.18 1.42
CA GLN A 204 9.54 23.36 2.24
C GLN A 204 8.65 24.50 1.77
N SER A 205 7.60 24.80 2.51
CA SER A 205 6.92 26.08 2.38
C SER A 205 7.84 27.17 2.96
N ALA A 206 8.29 28.01 2.03
CA ALA A 206 9.14 29.14 2.27
C ALA A 206 8.55 30.06 3.36
N GLN A 207 9.38 30.39 4.34
CA GLN A 207 9.28 31.61 5.14
C GLN A 207 9.55 32.82 4.23
N ARG A 208 8.58 33.70 4.13
CA ARG A 208 8.77 35.16 4.16
C ARG A 208 7.44 35.84 4.43
#